data_66720ca5e242b11e64b5bd9edc01e2b6
#
_entry.id   66720ca5e242b11e64b5bd9edc01e2b6
#
_cell.length_a   1.000
_cell.length_b   1.000
_cell.length_c   1.000
_cell.angle_alpha   90.00
_cell.angle_beta   90.00
_cell.angle_gamma   90.00
#
_symmetry.space_group_name_H-M   'P 1'
#
loop_
_entity.id
_entity.type
_entity.pdbx_description
1 polymer ?
#
loop_
_entity_poly.entity_id
_entity_poly.type
_entity_poly.pdbx_seq_one_letter_code
_entity_poly.pdbx_strand_id
1 'polypeptide(L)'
;MRKIIWVLLLLVSINFVGCDFNFEKEDNSLDGKVITLGESENLSSIADAISPAVVAVNAVSNYGESVGSGVCVANGGYVLTNSHVVSGFDSIQLILSNKSTANARIIYDDPVLDFAILKSDKPLPYLRLAESDNILVGEDVLAVGTPLSLTLTHTFTKGIVSAVNRTIKVSSSEGNGYMQNLIQHDASLNPGNSGGPLINTRGEVIGINTLKISGGEGIGFAIPTKSFISLLSNFVVNINYQVPYLGVYGYDSEIASYYGNAETDEGFYIIDIADNSPLREIDITNGAVITKINGTKITNTLDLKDALYSMSALDSVAIEYLQDGRVHKTRTKLTKI
;
A
#
# COMPACT_ATOMS: atom_id res chain seq x y z
N MET A 1 89.87 16.75 -15.16
CA MET A 1 89.43 15.47 -14.61
C MET A 1 88.03 15.68 -14.00
N ARG A 2 86.97 15.35 -14.73
CA ARG A 2 85.59 15.53 -14.31
C ARG A 2 85.11 14.21 -13.71
N LYS A 3 84.70 14.23 -12.43
CA LYS A 3 84.05 13.09 -11.76
C LYS A 3 82.54 13.16 -12.03
N ILE A 4 81.98 12.15 -12.70
CA ILE A 4 80.56 11.96 -12.93
C ILE A 4 80.06 11.21 -11.73
N ILE A 5 79.11 11.82 -11.00
CA ILE A 5 78.35 11.23 -9.90
C ILE A 5 77.09 10.67 -10.52
N TRP A 6 76.87 9.34 -10.46
CA TRP A 6 75.64 8.67 -10.77
C TRP A 6 74.72 8.73 -9.56
N VAL A 7 73.57 9.42 -9.70
CA VAL A 7 72.47 9.39 -8.72
C VAL A 7 71.55 8.26 -9.12
N LEU A 8 71.52 7.24 -8.30
CA LEU A 8 70.53 6.14 -8.42
C LEU A 8 69.15 6.64 -7.89
N LEU A 9 68.25 6.84 -8.79
CA LEU A 9 66.81 7.10 -8.43
C LEU A 9 66.13 5.77 -8.11
N LEU A 10 65.90 5.53 -6.81
CA LEU A 10 65.08 4.42 -6.33
C LEU A 10 63.62 4.79 -6.52
N LEU A 11 62.95 4.21 -7.53
CA LEU A 11 61.52 4.26 -7.70
C LEU A 11 60.86 3.33 -6.69
N VAL A 12 60.32 3.88 -5.61
CA VAL A 12 59.42 3.17 -4.69
C VAL A 12 58.05 3.18 -5.32
N SER A 13 57.62 2.06 -5.89
CA SER A 13 56.23 1.83 -6.31
C SER A 13 55.38 1.62 -5.07
N ILE A 14 54.65 2.63 -4.67
CA ILE A 14 53.57 2.54 -3.66
C ILE A 14 52.41 1.87 -4.36
N ASN A 15 52.21 0.58 -4.09
CA ASN A 15 50.95 -0.09 -4.42
C ASN A 15 49.85 0.47 -3.49
N PHE A 16 49.03 1.37 -4.00
CA PHE A 16 47.74 1.67 -3.39
C PHE A 16 46.88 0.42 -3.54
N VAL A 17 46.74 -0.35 -2.45
CA VAL A 17 45.63 -1.28 -2.30
C VAL A 17 44.39 -0.41 -2.13
N GLY A 18 43.71 -0.17 -3.22
CA GLY A 18 42.37 0.43 -3.20
C GLY A 18 41.47 -0.55 -2.45
N CYS A 19 41.06 -0.20 -1.23
CA CYS A 19 39.85 -0.77 -0.68
C CYS A 19 38.71 -0.31 -1.57
N ASP A 20 38.29 -1.15 -2.50
CA ASP A 20 37.00 -1.03 -3.12
C ASP A 20 35.94 -1.18 -2.01
N PHE A 21 35.51 -0.06 -1.44
CA PHE A 21 34.25 -0.01 -0.74
C PHE A 21 33.18 -0.18 -1.82
N ASN A 22 32.82 -1.42 -2.11
CA ASN A 22 31.56 -1.73 -2.74
C ASN A 22 30.47 -1.28 -1.76
N PHE A 23 29.99 -0.06 -1.93
CA PHE A 23 28.63 0.27 -1.50
C PHE A 23 27.73 -0.65 -2.34
N GLU A 24 27.32 -1.77 -1.77
CA GLU A 24 26.14 -2.47 -2.24
C GLU A 24 25.04 -1.41 -2.27
N LYS A 25 24.67 -1.02 -3.48
CA LYS A 25 23.50 -0.19 -3.70
C LYS A 25 22.36 -0.99 -3.12
N GLU A 26 21.77 -0.54 -1.99
CA GLU A 26 20.57 -1.17 -1.44
C GLU A 26 19.61 -1.33 -2.61
N ASP A 27 19.27 -2.57 -2.92
CA ASP A 27 18.25 -2.88 -3.92
C ASP A 27 16.91 -2.42 -3.38
N ASN A 28 16.50 -1.22 -3.77
CA ASN A 28 15.23 -0.61 -3.40
C ASN A 28 14.10 -1.06 -4.34
N SER A 29 14.25 -2.20 -5.03
CA SER A 29 13.19 -2.76 -5.85
C SER A 29 12.02 -3.27 -4.99
N LEU A 30 10.81 -3.29 -5.56
CA LEU A 30 9.65 -3.95 -4.95
C LEU A 30 9.69 -5.47 -5.12
N ASP A 31 10.71 -5.99 -5.79
CA ASP A 31 10.87 -7.43 -5.97
C ASP A 31 11.11 -8.12 -4.63
N GLY A 32 10.19 -8.99 -4.29
CA GLY A 32 10.22 -9.78 -3.07
C GLY A 32 10.53 -11.23 -3.32
N LYS A 33 10.41 -12.01 -2.27
CA LYS A 33 10.50 -13.45 -2.35
C LYS A 33 9.29 -13.99 -3.10
N VAL A 34 9.48 -14.35 -4.36
CA VAL A 34 8.45 -14.97 -5.18
C VAL A 34 8.35 -16.45 -4.81
N ILE A 35 7.16 -16.85 -4.46
CA ILE A 35 6.82 -18.26 -4.22
C ILE A 35 5.91 -18.68 -5.37
N THR A 36 6.45 -19.48 -6.27
CA THR A 36 5.64 -20.07 -7.32
C THR A 36 5.08 -21.39 -6.82
N LEU A 37 3.76 -21.50 -6.75
CA LEU A 37 3.08 -22.74 -6.46
C LEU A 37 3.05 -23.57 -7.73
N GLY A 38 3.77 -24.70 -7.74
CA GLY A 38 3.52 -25.75 -8.71
C GLY A 38 2.17 -26.42 -8.43
N GLU A 39 1.55 -27.05 -9.44
CA GLU A 39 0.27 -27.75 -9.31
C GLU A 39 0.25 -28.83 -8.20
N SER A 40 1.38 -29.15 -7.59
CA SER A 40 1.58 -30.17 -6.56
C SER A 40 2.22 -29.67 -5.26
N GLU A 41 2.42 -28.36 -5.08
CA GLU A 41 3.06 -27.88 -3.86
C GLU A 41 2.10 -27.92 -2.68
N ASN A 42 2.58 -28.50 -1.59
CA ASN A 42 1.88 -28.57 -0.33
C ASN A 42 1.74 -27.15 0.27
N LEU A 43 0.55 -26.78 0.73
CA LEU A 43 0.27 -25.50 1.43
C LEU A 43 1.26 -25.21 2.58
N SER A 44 1.81 -26.28 3.18
CA SER A 44 2.84 -26.16 4.22
C SER A 44 4.13 -25.50 3.70
N SER A 45 4.58 -25.85 2.49
CA SER A 45 5.78 -25.26 1.88
C SER A 45 5.60 -23.77 1.60
N ILE A 46 4.38 -23.38 1.22
CA ILE A 46 4.03 -21.97 1.00
C ILE A 46 4.05 -21.23 2.32
N ALA A 47 3.37 -21.79 3.34
CA ALA A 47 3.30 -21.20 4.66
C ALA A 47 4.71 -20.94 5.24
N ASP A 48 5.61 -21.92 5.15
CA ASP A 48 7.00 -21.81 5.59
C ASP A 48 7.74 -20.71 4.83
N ALA A 49 7.53 -20.65 3.53
CA ALA A 49 8.24 -19.70 2.67
C ALA A 49 7.79 -18.24 2.89
N ILE A 50 6.49 -17.97 3.10
CA ILE A 50 5.96 -16.61 3.26
C ILE A 50 6.00 -16.11 4.71
N SER A 51 5.98 -17.02 5.70
CA SER A 51 5.98 -16.68 7.14
C SER A 51 7.03 -15.62 7.55
N PRO A 52 8.29 -15.67 7.04
CA PRO A 52 9.29 -14.69 7.46
C PRO A 52 8.97 -13.23 7.08
N ALA A 53 8.10 -13.00 6.09
CA ALA A 53 7.70 -11.67 5.64
C ALA A 53 6.43 -11.17 6.33
N VAL A 54 5.67 -12.04 7.02
CA VAL A 54 4.46 -11.67 7.77
C VAL A 54 4.83 -11.40 9.22
N VAL A 55 4.32 -10.32 9.78
CA VAL A 55 4.63 -9.88 11.14
C VAL A 55 3.35 -9.67 11.95
N ALA A 56 3.42 -9.89 13.26
CA ALA A 56 2.42 -9.31 14.15
C ALA A 56 2.78 -7.84 14.39
N VAL A 57 1.79 -6.97 14.38
CA VAL A 57 1.91 -5.54 14.66
C VAL A 57 1.31 -5.29 16.04
N ASN A 58 2.14 -4.85 16.96
CA ASN A 58 1.73 -4.43 18.30
C ASN A 58 1.92 -2.92 18.43
N ALA A 59 0.83 -2.18 18.51
CA ALA A 59 0.82 -0.73 18.67
C ALA A 59 0.35 -0.35 20.08
N VAL A 60 1.11 0.50 20.76
CA VAL A 60 0.90 0.85 22.18
C VAL A 60 0.87 2.36 22.36
N SER A 61 -0.06 2.83 23.18
CA SER A 61 -0.14 4.20 23.68
C SER A 61 -0.46 4.20 25.17
N ASN A 62 -0.47 5.38 25.78
CA ASN A 62 -0.89 5.54 27.18
C ASN A 62 -2.38 5.16 27.43
N TYR A 63 -3.16 5.04 26.37
CA TYR A 63 -4.61 4.78 26.43
C TYR A 63 -5.00 3.36 26.07
N GLY A 64 -4.06 2.56 25.59
CA GLY A 64 -4.35 1.17 25.21
C GLY A 64 -3.33 0.54 24.27
N GLU A 65 -3.67 -0.66 23.85
CA GLU A 65 -2.90 -1.51 22.95
C GLU A 65 -3.77 -1.98 21.80
N SER A 66 -3.21 -2.04 20.60
CA SER A 66 -3.83 -2.62 19.40
C SER A 66 -2.92 -3.70 18.85
N VAL A 67 -3.52 -4.83 18.48
CA VAL A 67 -2.83 -5.97 17.87
C VAL A 67 -3.44 -6.29 16.53
N GLY A 68 -2.60 -6.37 15.52
CA GLY A 68 -2.96 -6.75 14.17
C GLY A 68 -1.81 -7.49 13.47
N SER A 69 -1.89 -7.53 12.17
CA SER A 69 -0.89 -8.15 11.31
C SER A 69 -0.30 -7.13 10.34
N GLY A 70 0.82 -7.49 9.74
CA GLY A 70 1.44 -6.75 8.65
C GLY A 70 2.23 -7.66 7.74
N VAL A 71 2.59 -7.16 6.58
CA VAL A 71 3.45 -7.86 5.62
C VAL A 71 4.54 -6.93 5.11
N CYS A 72 5.79 -7.40 5.17
CA CYS A 72 6.90 -6.71 4.53
C CYS A 72 6.85 -6.96 3.01
N VAL A 73 6.92 -5.88 2.23
CA VAL A 73 6.68 -5.91 0.77
C VAL A 73 7.79 -5.28 -0.05
N ALA A 74 8.83 -4.76 0.60
CA ALA A 74 10.00 -4.23 -0.09
C ALA A 74 11.25 -4.35 0.77
N ASN A 75 12.41 -4.38 0.12
CA ASN A 75 13.70 -4.34 0.79
C ASN A 75 13.81 -3.11 1.70
N GLY A 76 14.59 -3.25 2.78
CA GLY A 76 14.73 -2.19 3.78
C GLY A 76 13.60 -2.14 4.81
N GLY A 77 12.65 -3.09 4.82
CA GLY A 77 11.64 -3.22 5.89
C GLY A 77 10.44 -2.28 5.75
N TYR A 78 9.88 -2.18 4.56
CA TYR A 78 8.59 -1.51 4.33
C TYR A 78 7.46 -2.51 4.60
N VAL A 79 6.64 -2.21 5.60
CA VAL A 79 5.56 -3.09 6.05
C VAL A 79 4.21 -2.43 5.81
N LEU A 80 3.30 -3.16 5.19
CA LEU A 80 1.90 -2.77 5.05
C LEU A 80 1.08 -3.33 6.19
N THR A 81 0.13 -2.54 6.67
CA THR A 81 -0.87 -2.91 7.68
C THR A 81 -2.13 -2.06 7.52
N ASN A 82 -3.13 -2.24 8.36
CA ASN A 82 -4.29 -1.33 8.38
C ASN A 82 -4.01 -0.08 9.22
N SER A 83 -4.66 1.03 8.85
CA SER A 83 -4.65 2.28 9.60
C SER A 83 -5.18 2.10 11.02
N HIS A 84 -6.35 1.44 11.18
CA HIS A 84 -6.97 1.22 12.50
C HIS A 84 -6.11 0.39 13.46
N VAL A 85 -5.10 -0.33 12.97
CA VAL A 85 -4.16 -1.08 13.81
C VAL A 85 -3.13 -0.15 14.45
N VAL A 86 -2.72 0.93 13.77
CA VAL A 86 -1.56 1.74 14.15
C VAL A 86 -1.83 3.22 14.37
N SER A 87 -2.95 3.74 13.84
CA SER A 87 -3.27 5.16 13.94
C SER A 87 -3.56 5.57 15.38
N GLY A 88 -2.94 6.68 15.81
CA GLY A 88 -3.12 7.21 17.18
C GLY A 88 -2.30 6.50 18.27
N PHE A 89 -1.40 5.60 17.91
CA PHE A 89 -0.50 4.93 18.86
C PHE A 89 0.90 5.55 18.83
N ASP A 90 1.57 5.58 20.01
CA ASP A 90 2.86 6.24 20.20
C ASP A 90 4.05 5.37 19.80
N SER A 91 3.91 4.05 19.93
CA SER A 91 4.97 3.09 19.61
C SER A 91 4.43 1.88 18.86
N ILE A 92 5.20 1.40 17.89
CA ILE A 92 4.85 0.24 17.09
C ILE A 92 6.00 -0.75 17.13
N GLN A 93 5.69 -1.97 17.55
CA GLN A 93 6.60 -3.10 17.57
C GLN A 93 6.12 -4.18 16.61
N LEU A 94 7.02 -4.66 15.76
CA LEU A 94 6.82 -5.78 14.86
C LEU A 94 7.36 -7.05 15.54
N ILE A 95 6.57 -8.11 15.55
CA ILE A 95 6.98 -9.42 16.07
C ILE A 95 7.09 -10.37 14.89
N LEU A 96 8.30 -10.88 14.66
CA LEU A 96 8.64 -11.70 13.51
C LEU A 96 8.32 -13.18 13.77
N SER A 97 8.32 -14.00 12.70
CA SER A 97 8.08 -15.45 12.77
C SER A 97 9.02 -16.19 13.73
N ASN A 98 10.26 -15.75 13.84
CA ASN A 98 11.26 -16.29 14.77
C ASN A 98 11.15 -15.72 16.21
N LYS A 99 10.07 -14.98 16.51
CA LYS A 99 9.79 -14.30 17.78
C LYS A 99 10.75 -13.15 18.13
N SER A 100 11.68 -12.79 17.25
CA SER A 100 12.44 -11.56 17.41
C SER A 100 11.56 -10.34 17.14
N THR A 101 11.99 -9.16 17.60
CA THR A 101 11.24 -7.92 17.45
C THR A 101 12.04 -6.87 16.69
N ALA A 102 11.31 -5.99 15.99
CA ALA A 102 11.81 -4.76 15.39
C ALA A 102 10.89 -3.61 15.76
N ASN A 103 11.41 -2.40 15.89
CA ASN A 103 10.56 -1.23 16.01
C ASN A 103 10.20 -0.71 14.62
N ALA A 104 9.05 -0.05 14.53
CA ALA A 104 8.63 0.57 13.30
C ALA A 104 8.05 1.97 13.56
N ARG A 105 8.04 2.79 12.52
CA ARG A 105 7.37 4.08 12.51
C ARG A 105 6.42 4.17 11.34
N ILE A 106 5.33 4.89 11.51
CA ILE A 106 4.42 5.21 10.42
C ILE A 106 5.13 6.21 9.48
N ILE A 107 5.15 5.91 8.18
CA ILE A 107 5.60 6.84 7.13
C ILE A 107 4.44 7.34 6.27
N TYR A 108 3.33 6.60 6.26
CA TYR A 108 2.08 7.00 5.65
C TYR A 108 0.91 6.33 6.36
N ASP A 109 -0.19 7.07 6.52
CA ASP A 109 -1.44 6.59 7.10
C ASP A 109 -2.63 7.15 6.31
N ASP A 110 -3.53 6.27 5.86
CA ASP A 110 -4.78 6.63 5.18
C ASP A 110 -5.96 5.99 5.93
N PRO A 111 -6.57 6.72 6.87
CA PRO A 111 -7.73 6.21 7.61
C PRO A 111 -8.97 5.97 6.73
N VAL A 112 -9.07 6.65 5.58
CA VAL A 112 -10.22 6.51 4.66
C VAL A 112 -10.16 5.18 3.91
N LEU A 113 -8.97 4.80 3.43
CA LEU A 113 -8.72 3.51 2.79
C LEU A 113 -8.37 2.40 3.79
N ASP A 114 -8.18 2.74 5.07
CA ASP A 114 -7.78 1.84 6.14
C ASP A 114 -6.46 1.11 5.87
N PHE A 115 -5.45 1.80 5.34
CA PHE A 115 -4.11 1.22 5.23
C PHE A 115 -3.01 2.17 5.73
N ALA A 116 -1.91 1.60 6.20
CA ALA A 116 -0.72 2.31 6.63
C ALA A 116 0.55 1.66 6.09
N ILE A 117 1.56 2.49 5.83
CA ILE A 117 2.92 2.04 5.49
C ILE A 117 3.82 2.33 6.67
N LEU A 118 4.44 1.27 7.17
CA LEU A 118 5.42 1.33 8.25
C LEU A 118 6.83 1.18 7.70
N LYS A 119 7.79 1.80 8.38
CA LYS A 119 9.22 1.61 8.14
C LYS A 119 9.84 0.96 9.38
N SER A 120 10.29 -0.27 9.23
CA SER A 120 11.04 -1.00 10.26
C SER A 120 12.44 -0.41 10.46
N ASP A 121 12.95 -0.49 11.68
CA ASP A 121 14.34 -0.15 12.05
C ASP A 121 15.36 -1.23 11.60
N LYS A 122 14.88 -2.38 11.10
CA LYS A 122 15.67 -3.49 10.60
C LYS A 122 15.20 -3.93 9.21
N PRO A 123 16.09 -4.43 8.35
CA PRO A 123 15.69 -5.11 7.14
C PRO A 123 14.91 -6.38 7.49
N LEU A 124 13.86 -6.66 6.72
CA LEU A 124 12.99 -7.83 6.88
C LEU A 124 12.93 -8.60 5.56
N PRO A 125 12.74 -9.92 5.58
CA PRO A 125 12.30 -10.66 4.40
C PRO A 125 11.00 -10.07 3.89
N TYR A 126 10.77 -10.08 2.58
CA TYR A 126 9.64 -9.42 1.97
C TYR A 126 9.01 -10.23 0.83
N LEU A 127 7.74 -10.00 0.55
CA LEU A 127 6.97 -10.63 -0.53
C LEU A 127 6.75 -9.65 -1.67
N ARG A 128 6.62 -10.22 -2.88
CA ARG A 128 6.26 -9.45 -4.07
C ARG A 128 4.78 -9.04 -4.00
N LEU A 129 4.49 -7.82 -4.47
CA LEU A 129 3.12 -7.39 -4.73
C LEU A 129 2.70 -7.86 -6.12
N ALA A 130 1.48 -8.38 -6.22
CA ALA A 130 0.88 -8.67 -7.52
C ALA A 130 0.29 -7.39 -8.13
N GLU A 131 0.24 -7.35 -9.46
CA GLU A 131 -0.57 -6.38 -10.18
C GLU A 131 -2.05 -6.73 -10.00
N SER A 132 -2.81 -5.85 -9.35
CA SER A 132 -4.20 -6.14 -8.96
C SER A 132 -5.21 -6.14 -10.11
N ASP A 133 -4.81 -5.71 -11.32
CA ASP A 133 -5.69 -5.72 -12.49
C ASP A 133 -5.98 -7.13 -13.02
N ASN A 134 -5.24 -8.14 -12.56
CA ASN A 134 -5.34 -9.54 -13.00
C ASN A 134 -5.96 -10.49 -11.95
N ILE A 135 -6.67 -9.96 -10.95
CA ILE A 135 -7.32 -10.78 -9.93
C ILE A 135 -8.58 -11.42 -10.52
N LEU A 136 -8.65 -12.75 -10.49
CA LEU A 136 -9.75 -13.51 -11.06
C LEU A 136 -10.69 -14.04 -9.97
N VAL A 137 -11.99 -13.85 -10.17
CA VAL A 137 -13.02 -14.49 -9.31
C VAL A 137 -12.89 -16.00 -9.43
N GLY A 138 -12.87 -16.71 -8.28
CA GLY A 138 -12.64 -18.14 -8.18
C GLY A 138 -11.16 -18.52 -8.00
N GLU A 139 -10.21 -17.58 -8.06
CA GLU A 139 -8.80 -17.83 -7.77
C GLU A 139 -8.61 -18.21 -6.30
N ASP A 140 -7.84 -19.29 -6.04
CA ASP A 140 -7.45 -19.68 -4.69
C ASP A 140 -6.60 -18.60 -4.00
N VAL A 141 -6.92 -18.31 -2.74
CA VAL A 141 -6.20 -17.32 -1.92
C VAL A 141 -5.91 -17.82 -0.52
N LEU A 142 -4.87 -17.28 0.09
CA LEU A 142 -4.51 -17.46 1.48
C LEU A 142 -4.58 -16.11 2.21
N ALA A 143 -5.39 -16.05 3.26
CA ALA A 143 -5.31 -14.95 4.23
C ALA A 143 -4.39 -15.36 5.38
N VAL A 144 -3.44 -14.47 5.71
CA VAL A 144 -2.41 -14.75 6.72
C VAL A 144 -2.42 -13.66 7.77
N GLY A 145 -2.26 -14.06 9.05
CA GLY A 145 -2.19 -13.08 10.11
C GLY A 145 -1.93 -13.67 11.48
N THR A 146 -2.04 -12.83 12.50
CA THR A 146 -1.87 -13.14 13.91
C THR A 146 -3.20 -12.94 14.65
N PRO A 147 -4.16 -13.88 14.54
CA PRO A 147 -5.48 -13.70 15.12
C PRO A 147 -5.45 -13.82 16.64
N LEU A 148 -6.25 -12.99 17.30
CA LEU A 148 -6.63 -13.07 18.72
C LEU A 148 -5.51 -12.94 19.76
N SER A 149 -4.26 -13.28 19.45
CA SER A 149 -3.17 -13.29 20.41
C SER A 149 -1.80 -13.34 19.72
N LEU A 150 -0.83 -12.68 20.28
CA LEU A 150 0.57 -12.76 19.85
C LEU A 150 1.16 -14.18 19.94
N THR A 151 0.46 -15.10 20.64
CA THR A 151 0.86 -16.51 20.74
C THR A 151 0.37 -17.35 19.52
N LEU A 152 -0.61 -16.85 18.75
CA LEU A 152 -1.17 -17.49 17.56
C LEU A 152 -0.62 -16.85 16.28
N THR A 153 0.67 -16.53 16.26
CA THR A 153 1.35 -15.99 15.10
C THR A 153 1.22 -16.92 13.88
N HIS A 154 1.08 -16.33 12.69
CA HIS A 154 1.05 -17.05 11.40
C HIS A 154 -0.10 -18.07 11.30
N THR A 155 -1.32 -17.63 11.54
CA THR A 155 -2.50 -18.38 11.18
C THR A 155 -2.79 -18.20 9.69
N PHE A 156 -2.93 -19.32 9.00
CA PHE A 156 -3.24 -19.37 7.56
C PHE A 156 -4.66 -19.88 7.37
N THR A 157 -5.44 -19.16 6.57
CA THR A 157 -6.77 -19.62 6.14
C THR A 157 -6.86 -19.59 4.63
N LYS A 158 -7.37 -20.68 4.04
CA LYS A 158 -7.57 -20.80 2.59
C LYS A 158 -9.00 -20.44 2.22
N GLY A 159 -9.16 -19.79 1.08
CA GLY A 159 -10.42 -19.49 0.43
C GLY A 159 -10.24 -19.21 -1.05
N ILE A 160 -11.23 -18.57 -1.65
CA ILE A 160 -11.20 -18.09 -3.04
C ILE A 160 -11.53 -16.58 -3.09
N VAL A 161 -11.14 -15.94 -4.16
CA VAL A 161 -11.69 -14.60 -4.52
C VAL A 161 -13.16 -14.79 -4.87
N SER A 162 -14.05 -14.27 -4.04
CA SER A 162 -15.51 -14.37 -4.24
C SER A 162 -16.04 -13.29 -5.19
N ALA A 163 -15.43 -12.09 -5.16
CA ALA A 163 -15.73 -10.98 -6.04
C ALA A 163 -14.61 -9.93 -6.01
N VAL A 164 -14.59 -9.05 -7.00
CA VAL A 164 -13.73 -7.87 -7.05
C VAL A 164 -14.58 -6.60 -7.16
N ASN A 165 -13.97 -5.44 -6.95
CA ASN A 165 -14.59 -4.13 -7.03
C ASN A 165 -15.84 -4.00 -6.12
N ARG A 166 -15.76 -4.54 -4.90
CA ARG A 166 -16.87 -4.44 -3.93
C ARG A 166 -16.84 -3.11 -3.21
N THR A 167 -18.03 -2.52 -3.10
CA THR A 167 -18.28 -1.35 -2.28
C THR A 167 -19.06 -1.76 -1.05
N ILE A 168 -18.59 -1.37 0.13
CA ILE A 168 -19.27 -1.64 1.40
C ILE A 168 -19.46 -0.35 2.18
N LYS A 169 -20.63 -0.24 2.82
CA LYS A 169 -20.90 0.85 3.76
C LYS A 169 -20.20 0.53 5.09
N VAL A 170 -19.41 1.49 5.57
CA VAL A 170 -18.77 1.42 6.87
C VAL A 170 -19.30 2.51 7.78
N SER A 171 -19.40 2.20 9.07
CA SER A 171 -19.79 3.16 10.09
C SER A 171 -18.65 3.26 11.09
N SER A 172 -18.17 4.46 11.32
CA SER A 172 -17.14 4.78 12.31
C SER A 172 -17.64 5.86 13.27
N SER A 173 -16.83 6.16 14.29
CA SER A 173 -17.07 7.29 15.18
C SER A 173 -17.11 8.65 14.48
N GLU A 174 -16.48 8.75 13.31
CA GLU A 174 -16.43 9.95 12.47
C GLU A 174 -17.60 10.06 11.47
N GLY A 175 -18.44 9.03 11.37
CA GLY A 175 -19.60 9.02 10.50
C GLY A 175 -19.75 7.75 9.64
N ASN A 176 -20.70 7.82 8.71
CA ASN A 176 -20.90 6.77 7.72
C ASN A 176 -20.08 7.08 6.47
N GLY A 177 -19.35 6.10 5.98
CA GLY A 177 -18.56 6.20 4.76
C GLY A 177 -18.71 4.95 3.89
N TYR A 178 -17.94 4.90 2.83
CA TYR A 178 -17.85 3.75 1.94
C TYR A 178 -16.40 3.36 1.74
N MET A 179 -16.10 2.07 1.87
CA MET A 179 -14.88 1.48 1.33
C MET A 179 -15.20 0.88 -0.03
N GLN A 180 -14.44 1.26 -1.03
CA GLN A 180 -14.74 0.95 -2.44
C GLN A 180 -13.64 0.10 -3.05
N ASN A 181 -14.01 -0.62 -4.12
CA ASN A 181 -13.08 -1.41 -4.94
C ASN A 181 -12.37 -2.53 -4.17
N LEU A 182 -12.99 -3.07 -3.12
CA LEU A 182 -12.42 -4.15 -2.31
C LEU A 182 -12.47 -5.50 -3.04
N ILE A 183 -11.50 -6.35 -2.69
CA ILE A 183 -11.53 -7.78 -3.00
C ILE A 183 -12.38 -8.45 -1.93
N GLN A 184 -13.45 -9.17 -2.32
CA GLN A 184 -14.19 -10.06 -1.45
C GLN A 184 -13.63 -11.48 -1.55
N HIS A 185 -13.45 -12.16 -0.42
CA HIS A 185 -12.99 -13.55 -0.37
C HIS A 185 -13.67 -14.29 0.79
N ASP A 186 -13.64 -15.64 0.75
CA ASP A 186 -14.24 -16.50 1.77
C ASP A 186 -13.22 -17.15 2.73
N ALA A 187 -11.92 -16.84 2.58
CA ALA A 187 -10.92 -17.22 3.57
C ALA A 187 -11.29 -16.60 4.93
N SER A 188 -11.29 -17.44 5.98
CA SER A 188 -11.75 -17.03 7.31
C SER A 188 -10.91 -15.90 7.89
N LEU A 189 -11.56 -14.79 8.21
CA LEU A 189 -10.96 -13.67 8.95
C LEU A 189 -11.44 -13.67 10.40
N ASN A 190 -10.52 -13.38 11.31
CA ASN A 190 -10.77 -13.17 12.73
C ASN A 190 -10.04 -11.90 13.19
N PRO A 191 -10.44 -11.28 14.32
CA PRO A 191 -9.69 -10.18 14.89
C PRO A 191 -8.20 -10.55 15.04
N GLY A 192 -7.31 -9.67 14.53
CA GLY A 192 -5.87 -9.91 14.45
C GLY A 192 -5.35 -10.28 13.05
N ASN A 193 -6.19 -10.76 12.12
CA ASN A 193 -5.80 -10.92 10.72
C ASN A 193 -5.79 -9.59 9.95
N SER A 194 -6.45 -8.56 10.49
CA SER A 194 -6.42 -7.19 9.93
C SER A 194 -4.99 -6.71 9.74
N GLY A 195 -4.70 -6.15 8.56
CA GLY A 195 -3.36 -5.71 8.15
C GLY A 195 -2.47 -6.83 7.58
N GLY A 196 -2.86 -8.09 7.75
CA GLY A 196 -2.16 -9.22 7.14
C GLY A 196 -2.45 -9.35 5.64
N PRO A 197 -1.57 -10.02 4.88
CA PRO A 197 -1.73 -10.15 3.44
C PRO A 197 -2.85 -11.13 3.05
N LEU A 198 -3.50 -10.82 1.92
CA LEU A 198 -4.19 -11.78 1.07
C LEU A 198 -3.24 -12.16 -0.07
N ILE A 199 -2.96 -13.46 -0.22
CA ILE A 199 -1.90 -13.99 -1.10
C ILE A 199 -2.52 -14.91 -2.14
N ASN A 200 -2.08 -14.78 -3.40
CA ASN A 200 -2.50 -15.67 -4.49
C ASN A 200 -1.68 -16.97 -4.53
N THR A 201 -2.01 -17.83 -5.48
CA THR A 201 -1.33 -19.13 -5.68
C THR A 201 0.13 -19.01 -6.14
N ARG A 202 0.58 -17.82 -6.54
CA ARG A 202 1.99 -17.55 -6.91
C ARG A 202 2.81 -17.04 -5.73
N GLY A 203 2.22 -16.93 -4.51
CA GLY A 203 2.88 -16.37 -3.34
C GLY A 203 3.00 -14.85 -3.36
N GLU A 204 2.24 -14.17 -4.20
CA GLU A 204 2.23 -12.72 -4.32
C GLU A 204 1.10 -12.13 -3.48
N VAL A 205 1.36 -10.98 -2.86
CA VAL A 205 0.35 -10.21 -2.13
C VAL A 205 -0.56 -9.54 -3.14
N ILE A 206 -1.87 -9.87 -3.12
CA ILE A 206 -2.90 -9.25 -3.96
C ILE A 206 -3.69 -8.17 -3.22
N GLY A 207 -3.64 -8.18 -1.89
CA GLY A 207 -4.33 -7.19 -1.04
C GLY A 207 -3.97 -7.31 0.42
N ILE A 208 -4.49 -6.39 1.23
CA ILE A 208 -4.36 -6.36 2.69
C ILE A 208 -5.73 -6.60 3.31
N ASN A 209 -5.84 -7.67 4.11
CA ASN A 209 -7.09 -8.01 4.81
C ASN A 209 -7.50 -6.88 5.76
N THR A 210 -8.78 -6.49 5.74
CA THR A 210 -9.26 -5.39 6.59
C THR A 210 -10.50 -5.76 7.38
N LEU A 211 -11.61 -6.00 6.73
CA LEU A 211 -12.91 -6.12 7.36
C LEU A 211 -13.49 -7.53 7.22
N LYS A 212 -14.30 -7.86 8.25
CA LYS A 212 -15.28 -8.93 8.21
C LYS A 212 -16.65 -8.34 8.49
N ILE A 213 -17.65 -8.67 7.69
CA ILE A 213 -19.03 -8.26 8.00
C ILE A 213 -19.50 -9.02 9.24
N SER A 214 -19.94 -8.28 10.27
CA SER A 214 -20.53 -8.88 11.47
C SER A 214 -21.75 -9.72 11.10
N GLY A 215 -21.74 -11.01 11.47
CA GLY A 215 -22.82 -11.95 11.14
C GLY A 215 -22.74 -12.58 9.75
N GLY A 216 -21.73 -12.23 8.93
CA GLY A 216 -21.44 -12.89 7.66
C GLY A 216 -20.31 -13.93 7.82
N GLU A 217 -20.66 -15.22 7.85
CA GLU A 217 -19.66 -16.27 7.74
C GLU A 217 -19.18 -16.37 6.29
N GLY A 218 -17.87 -16.51 6.06
CA GLY A 218 -17.30 -16.62 4.72
C GLY A 218 -17.35 -15.34 3.88
N ILE A 219 -17.45 -14.15 4.54
CA ILE A 219 -17.39 -12.85 3.86
C ILE A 219 -16.28 -12.01 4.48
N GLY A 220 -15.11 -12.02 3.84
CA GLY A 220 -13.95 -11.19 4.15
C GLY A 220 -13.66 -10.20 3.04
N PHE A 221 -12.97 -9.12 3.38
CA PHE A 221 -12.55 -8.10 2.44
C PHE A 221 -11.08 -7.77 2.57
N ALA A 222 -10.45 -7.45 1.43
CA ALA A 222 -9.09 -6.96 1.38
C ALA A 222 -8.98 -5.72 0.48
N ILE A 223 -8.11 -4.80 0.86
CA ILE A 223 -7.74 -3.61 0.11
C ILE A 223 -6.78 -4.06 -0.99
N PRO A 224 -7.09 -3.87 -2.29
CA PRO A 224 -6.24 -4.35 -3.38
C PRO A 224 -4.91 -3.59 -3.46
N THR A 225 -3.86 -4.24 -3.95
CA THR A 225 -2.52 -3.65 -4.12
C THR A 225 -2.53 -2.36 -4.94
N LYS A 226 -3.41 -2.22 -5.93
CA LYS A 226 -3.58 -1.00 -6.74
C LYS A 226 -3.84 0.25 -5.89
N SER A 227 -4.44 0.10 -4.71
CA SER A 227 -4.71 1.23 -3.80
C SER A 227 -3.45 1.93 -3.29
N PHE A 228 -2.30 1.26 -3.30
CA PHE A 228 -1.09 1.75 -2.62
C PHE A 228 0.24 1.44 -3.34
N ILE A 229 0.26 0.65 -4.42
CA ILE A 229 1.51 0.21 -5.06
C ILE A 229 2.35 1.38 -5.58
N SER A 230 1.75 2.37 -6.24
CA SER A 230 2.45 3.55 -6.75
C SER A 230 2.99 4.41 -5.60
N LEU A 231 2.21 4.58 -4.55
CA LEU A 231 2.61 5.30 -3.34
C LEU A 231 3.79 4.63 -2.64
N LEU A 232 3.70 3.31 -2.43
CA LEU A 232 4.77 2.52 -1.81
C LEU A 232 6.05 2.59 -2.64
N SER A 233 5.96 2.47 -3.97
CA SER A 233 7.10 2.58 -4.89
C SER A 233 7.84 3.90 -4.70
N ASN A 234 7.12 5.00 -4.56
CA ASN A 234 7.74 6.31 -4.33
C ASN A 234 8.43 6.39 -2.96
N PHE A 235 7.85 5.84 -1.90
CA PHE A 235 8.51 5.80 -0.58
C PHE A 235 9.75 4.90 -0.58
N VAL A 236 9.75 3.80 -1.34
CA VAL A 236 10.93 2.92 -1.49
C VAL A 236 12.07 3.66 -2.18
N VAL A 237 11.79 4.45 -3.22
CA VAL A 237 12.78 5.26 -3.93
C VAL A 237 13.24 6.45 -3.09
N ASN A 238 12.32 7.10 -2.38
CA ASN A 238 12.59 8.28 -1.56
C ASN A 238 11.75 8.27 -0.28
N ILE A 239 12.34 7.91 0.85
CA ILE A 239 11.64 7.86 2.15
C ILE A 239 11.02 9.21 2.57
N ASN A 240 11.51 10.31 2.01
CA ASN A 240 10.99 11.66 2.25
C ASN A 240 10.00 12.10 1.14
N TYR A 241 9.48 11.15 0.36
CA TYR A 241 8.48 11.45 -0.66
C TYR A 241 7.33 12.26 -0.07
N GLN A 242 6.98 13.35 -0.77
CA GLN A 242 5.86 14.22 -0.38
C GLN A 242 4.64 13.78 -1.15
N VAL A 243 3.65 13.26 -0.44
CA VAL A 243 2.42 12.74 -1.04
C VAL A 243 1.64 13.90 -1.68
N PRO A 244 1.29 13.80 -2.97
CA PRO A 244 0.52 14.82 -3.66
C PRO A 244 -0.92 14.83 -3.16
N TYR A 245 -1.48 16.03 -3.04
CA TYR A 245 -2.82 16.25 -2.51
C TYR A 245 -3.66 17.10 -3.47
N LEU A 246 -4.82 16.57 -3.86
CA LEU A 246 -5.82 17.28 -4.67
C LEU A 246 -6.95 17.83 -3.82
N GLY A 247 -7.21 17.25 -2.65
CA GLY A 247 -8.20 17.75 -1.69
C GLY A 247 -9.63 17.57 -2.15
N VAL A 248 -9.97 16.41 -2.72
CA VAL A 248 -11.33 16.04 -3.09
C VAL A 248 -11.79 14.81 -2.32
N TYR A 249 -13.03 14.82 -1.91
CA TYR A 249 -13.73 13.68 -1.35
C TYR A 249 -14.84 13.25 -2.31
N GLY A 250 -15.05 11.95 -2.45
CA GLY A 250 -16.02 11.48 -3.41
C GLY A 250 -16.18 9.97 -3.45
N TYR A 251 -16.86 9.51 -4.47
CA TYR A 251 -17.16 8.09 -4.65
C TYR A 251 -17.27 7.74 -6.15
N ASP A 252 -17.34 6.45 -6.41
CA ASP A 252 -17.50 5.90 -7.75
C ASP A 252 -18.96 5.99 -8.24
N SER A 253 -19.18 5.77 -9.53
CA SER A 253 -20.48 5.79 -10.19
C SER A 253 -21.49 4.83 -9.57
N GLU A 254 -21.06 3.70 -9.00
CA GLU A 254 -21.93 2.76 -8.29
C GLU A 254 -22.70 3.44 -7.14
N ILE A 255 -21.98 4.20 -6.30
CA ILE A 255 -22.59 4.95 -5.19
C ILE A 255 -23.41 6.11 -5.72
N ALA A 256 -22.92 6.83 -6.76
CA ALA A 256 -23.67 7.90 -7.39
C ALA A 256 -25.02 7.40 -7.94
N SER A 257 -25.03 6.22 -8.57
CA SER A 257 -26.23 5.56 -9.08
C SER A 257 -27.21 5.20 -7.96
N TYR A 258 -26.69 4.67 -6.84
CA TYR A 258 -27.53 4.34 -5.67
C TYR A 258 -28.27 5.55 -5.12
N TYR A 259 -27.66 6.74 -5.16
CA TYR A 259 -28.31 8.00 -4.74
C TYR A 259 -29.09 8.70 -5.85
N GLY A 260 -29.14 8.12 -7.07
CA GLY A 260 -29.83 8.72 -8.23
C GLY A 260 -29.13 9.92 -8.83
N ASN A 261 -27.82 10.09 -8.58
CA ASN A 261 -27.02 11.23 -9.02
C ASN A 261 -26.01 10.87 -10.10
N ALA A 262 -26.04 9.66 -10.68
CA ALA A 262 -25.11 9.26 -11.70
C ALA A 262 -25.38 9.94 -13.05
N GLU A 263 -24.45 10.77 -13.51
CA GLU A 263 -24.46 11.37 -14.86
C GLU A 263 -23.70 10.52 -15.89
N THR A 264 -22.87 9.58 -15.42
CA THR A 264 -22.05 8.68 -16.24
C THR A 264 -21.79 7.38 -15.47
N ASP A 265 -21.52 6.30 -16.18
CA ASP A 265 -21.23 4.98 -15.60
C ASP A 265 -19.83 4.85 -15.02
N GLU A 266 -18.96 5.84 -15.23
CA GLU A 266 -17.56 5.83 -14.82
C GLU A 266 -17.14 7.21 -14.30
N GLY A 267 -16.03 7.26 -13.56
CA GLY A 267 -15.43 8.48 -13.07
C GLY A 267 -15.48 8.62 -11.55
N PHE A 268 -14.84 9.66 -11.04
CA PHE A 268 -14.83 10.01 -9.62
C PHE A 268 -15.76 11.18 -9.36
N TYR A 269 -16.83 10.95 -8.65
CA TYR A 269 -17.86 11.93 -8.28
C TYR A 269 -17.42 12.74 -7.06
N ILE A 270 -17.23 14.03 -7.22
CA ILE A 270 -16.86 14.94 -6.14
C ILE A 270 -18.08 15.22 -5.26
N ILE A 271 -18.02 14.88 -3.98
CA ILE A 271 -19.05 15.21 -2.98
C ILE A 271 -18.64 16.40 -2.12
N ASP A 272 -17.32 16.57 -1.94
CA ASP A 272 -16.79 17.70 -1.19
C ASP A 272 -15.38 18.06 -1.65
N ILE A 273 -15.02 19.32 -1.50
CA ILE A 273 -13.70 19.88 -1.81
C ILE A 273 -13.15 20.50 -0.53
N ALA A 274 -12.03 19.97 -0.04
CA ALA A 274 -11.39 20.45 1.19
C ALA A 274 -11.02 21.95 1.12
N ASP A 275 -11.02 22.62 2.25
CA ASP A 275 -10.73 24.07 2.30
C ASP A 275 -9.30 24.41 1.81
N ASN A 276 -8.34 23.48 2.00
CA ASN A 276 -6.97 23.61 1.54
C ASN A 276 -6.74 22.99 0.15
N SER A 277 -7.81 22.60 -0.57
CA SER A 277 -7.71 22.03 -1.91
C SER A 277 -7.24 23.07 -2.94
N PRO A 278 -6.32 22.69 -3.85
CA PRO A 278 -5.95 23.55 -4.97
C PRO A 278 -7.09 23.75 -5.98
N LEU A 279 -8.21 23.04 -5.84
CA LEU A 279 -9.39 23.20 -6.70
C LEU A 279 -10.30 24.35 -6.23
N ARG A 280 -10.12 24.89 -5.02
CA ARG A 280 -10.92 26.03 -4.52
C ARG A 280 -10.78 27.31 -5.36
N GLU A 281 -9.68 27.43 -6.09
CA GLU A 281 -9.43 28.57 -6.99
C GLU A 281 -9.97 28.31 -8.42
N ILE A 282 -10.62 27.19 -8.65
CA ILE A 282 -11.11 26.73 -9.95
C ILE A 282 -12.64 26.62 -9.88
N ASP A 283 -13.30 26.86 -11.00
CA ASP A 283 -14.76 26.72 -11.13
C ASP A 283 -15.18 25.24 -11.27
N ILE A 284 -14.84 24.45 -10.24
CA ILE A 284 -15.26 23.05 -10.07
C ILE A 284 -16.06 22.94 -8.78
N THR A 285 -17.20 22.28 -8.82
CA THR A 285 -18.14 22.22 -7.71
C THR A 285 -18.48 20.79 -7.30
N ASN A 286 -19.09 20.64 -6.15
CA ASN A 286 -19.67 19.36 -5.73
C ASN A 286 -20.69 18.88 -6.80
N GLY A 287 -20.64 17.59 -7.10
CA GLY A 287 -21.38 16.96 -8.19
C GLY A 287 -20.59 16.83 -9.50
N ALA A 288 -19.50 17.55 -9.67
CA ALA A 288 -18.61 17.36 -10.83
C ALA A 288 -18.00 15.95 -10.81
N VAL A 289 -17.72 15.39 -11.98
CA VAL A 289 -17.14 14.06 -12.15
C VAL A 289 -15.78 14.16 -12.81
N ILE A 290 -14.72 13.79 -12.11
CA ILE A 290 -13.37 13.71 -12.70
C ILE A 290 -13.33 12.50 -13.63
N THR A 291 -13.01 12.74 -14.90
CA THR A 291 -12.96 11.73 -15.97
C THR A 291 -11.55 11.46 -16.47
N LYS A 292 -10.61 12.43 -16.35
CA LYS A 292 -9.21 12.22 -16.70
C LYS A 292 -8.27 13.04 -15.83
N ILE A 293 -7.10 12.46 -15.56
CA ILE A 293 -5.93 13.10 -14.93
C ILE A 293 -4.75 12.96 -15.89
N ASN A 294 -4.15 14.08 -16.31
CA ASN A 294 -3.05 14.13 -17.30
C ASN A 294 -3.31 13.30 -18.57
N GLY A 295 -4.58 13.22 -19.01
CA GLY A 295 -5.00 12.43 -20.16
C GLY A 295 -5.31 10.96 -19.87
N THR A 296 -4.90 10.43 -18.72
CA THR A 296 -5.24 9.07 -18.27
C THR A 296 -6.70 9.04 -17.83
N LYS A 297 -7.47 8.07 -18.32
CA LYS A 297 -8.89 7.88 -17.98
C LYS A 297 -9.02 7.49 -16.52
N ILE A 298 -9.99 8.11 -15.84
CA ILE A 298 -10.39 7.80 -14.46
C ILE A 298 -11.75 7.13 -14.52
N THR A 299 -11.83 5.89 -14.12
CA THR A 299 -13.08 5.12 -14.11
C THR A 299 -13.65 4.98 -12.70
N ASN A 300 -12.81 5.09 -11.68
CA ASN A 300 -13.16 4.90 -10.27
C ASN A 300 -12.16 5.62 -9.34
N THR A 301 -12.37 5.49 -8.04
CA THR A 301 -11.52 6.07 -6.98
C THR A 301 -10.08 5.55 -7.01
N LEU A 302 -9.87 4.27 -7.34
CA LEU A 302 -8.51 3.69 -7.38
C LEU A 302 -7.69 4.30 -8.53
N ASP A 303 -8.31 4.49 -9.70
CA ASP A 303 -7.64 5.12 -10.85
C ASP A 303 -7.21 6.55 -10.52
N LEU A 304 -8.09 7.30 -9.81
CA LEU A 304 -7.74 8.66 -9.36
C LEU A 304 -6.56 8.64 -8.39
N LYS A 305 -6.57 7.77 -7.39
CA LYS A 305 -5.49 7.67 -6.40
C LYS A 305 -4.19 7.22 -7.05
N ASP A 306 -4.22 6.20 -7.90
CA ASP A 306 -3.03 5.71 -8.61
C ASP A 306 -2.42 6.80 -9.50
N ALA A 307 -3.27 7.53 -10.25
CA ALA A 307 -2.83 8.66 -11.07
C ALA A 307 -2.19 9.78 -10.23
N LEU A 308 -2.77 10.09 -9.06
CA LEU A 308 -2.19 11.10 -8.15
C LEU A 308 -0.88 10.59 -7.52
N TYR A 309 -0.85 9.37 -7.01
CA TYR A 309 0.35 8.81 -6.36
C TYR A 309 1.52 8.56 -7.33
N SER A 310 1.27 8.51 -8.65
CA SER A 310 2.33 8.48 -9.65
C SER A 310 3.05 9.82 -9.86
N MET A 311 2.56 10.90 -9.24
CA MET A 311 3.11 12.25 -9.30
C MET A 311 3.80 12.65 -7.99
N SER A 312 4.44 13.81 -8.00
CA SER A 312 5.00 14.44 -6.79
C SER A 312 4.13 15.60 -6.32
N ALA A 313 4.23 15.94 -5.04
CA ALA A 313 3.65 17.17 -4.54
C ALA A 313 4.22 18.38 -5.32
N LEU A 314 3.38 19.37 -5.57
CA LEU A 314 3.66 20.56 -6.36
C LEU A 314 3.75 20.36 -7.88
N ASP A 315 3.57 19.13 -8.38
CA ASP A 315 3.44 18.89 -9.81
C ASP A 315 2.18 19.57 -10.38
N SER A 316 2.27 19.97 -11.63
CA SER A 316 1.12 20.51 -12.37
C SER A 316 0.28 19.36 -12.92
N VAL A 317 -1.00 19.35 -12.60
CA VAL A 317 -1.96 18.33 -13.04
C VAL A 317 -3.00 18.93 -13.97
N ALA A 318 -3.25 18.27 -15.10
CA ALA A 318 -4.36 18.57 -16.01
C ALA A 318 -5.55 17.68 -15.64
N ILE A 319 -6.71 18.29 -15.43
CA ILE A 319 -7.94 17.63 -15.01
C ILE A 319 -9.00 17.83 -16.09
N GLU A 320 -9.60 16.75 -16.57
CA GLU A 320 -10.82 16.77 -17.38
C GLU A 320 -11.97 16.28 -16.50
N TYR A 321 -13.06 17.05 -16.46
CA TYR A 321 -14.20 16.74 -15.61
C TYR A 321 -15.51 17.08 -16.34
N LEU A 322 -16.58 16.38 -15.97
CA LEU A 322 -17.94 16.64 -16.40
C LEU A 322 -18.65 17.47 -15.30
N GLN A 323 -19.29 18.56 -15.69
CA GLN A 323 -20.10 19.40 -14.82
C GLN A 323 -21.24 20.00 -15.62
N ASP A 324 -22.48 19.95 -15.12
CA ASP A 324 -23.69 20.43 -15.79
C ASP A 324 -23.86 19.88 -17.22
N GLY A 325 -23.53 18.58 -17.42
CA GLY A 325 -23.62 17.88 -18.70
C GLY A 325 -22.55 18.31 -19.72
N ARG A 326 -21.52 19.06 -19.32
CA ARG A 326 -20.45 19.56 -20.22
C ARG A 326 -19.06 19.12 -19.72
N VAL A 327 -18.22 18.81 -20.69
CA VAL A 327 -16.81 18.49 -20.43
C VAL A 327 -16.01 19.78 -20.28
N HIS A 328 -15.31 19.90 -19.15
CA HIS A 328 -14.41 20.99 -18.81
C HIS A 328 -12.98 20.49 -18.71
N LYS A 329 -12.02 21.38 -18.93
CA LYS A 329 -10.59 21.11 -18.75
C LYS A 329 -9.95 22.22 -17.97
N THR A 330 -9.16 21.84 -16.99
CA THR A 330 -8.43 22.79 -16.15
C THR A 330 -7.03 22.29 -15.85
N ARG A 331 -6.22 23.14 -15.24
CA ARG A 331 -4.89 22.77 -14.75
C ARG A 331 -4.65 23.46 -13.43
N THR A 332 -4.11 22.71 -12.48
CA THR A 332 -3.71 23.25 -11.18
C THR A 332 -2.39 22.64 -10.73
N LYS A 333 -1.86 23.09 -9.60
CA LYS A 333 -0.72 22.46 -8.92
C LYS A 333 -1.22 21.67 -7.73
N LEU A 334 -0.74 20.44 -7.60
CA LEU A 334 -0.99 19.63 -6.41
C LEU A 334 -0.34 20.29 -5.19
N THR A 335 -0.97 20.18 -4.04
CA THR A 335 -0.37 20.52 -2.76
C THR A 335 0.22 19.26 -2.12
N LYS A 336 0.70 19.33 -0.90
CA LYS A 336 1.15 18.19 -0.10
C LYS A 336 0.21 17.96 1.07
N ILE A 337 0.08 16.72 1.49
CA ILE A 337 -0.52 16.39 2.78
C ILE A 337 0.42 16.78 3.91
#